data_3b634379bc93c3ba61cd8a0436642385
#
_entry.id   3b634379bc93c3ba61cd8a0436642385
#
_cell.length_a   1.000
_cell.length_b   1.000
_cell.length_c   1.000
_cell.angle_alpha   90.00
_cell.angle_beta   90.00
_cell.angle_gamma   90.00
#
_symmetry.space_group_name_H-M   'P 1'
#
loop_
_entity.id
_entity.type
_entity.pdbx_description
1 polymer ?
#
loop_
_entity_poly.entity_id
_entity_poly.type
_entity_poly.pdbx_seq_one_letter_code
_entity_poly.pdbx_strand_id
1 'polypeptide(L)'
;MPETDATSTDFASTSLARAAEVPVPEADAIAGRFPLTANPSPVAEDERKAILAGLHFGDSFTDHMAHARWKQGEGWGDYGVIPYGNLSLSPATAVLHYGQEIFEGIKAYRHEDGSVW
;
A
#
# COMPACT_ATOMS: atom_id res chain seq x y z
N MET A 1 -29.48 35.94 27.67
CA MET A 1 -28.82 35.36 26.50
C MET A 1 -27.51 34.78 26.97
N PRO A 2 -27.35 33.46 27.17
CA PRO A 2 -26.03 32.87 27.43
C PRO A 2 -25.35 32.59 26.11
N GLU A 3 -24.11 33.07 26.00
CA GLU A 3 -23.18 32.73 24.90
C GLU A 3 -22.84 31.25 24.94
N THR A 4 -23.08 30.58 23.82
CA THR A 4 -22.61 29.21 23.58
C THR A 4 -21.17 29.28 23.12
N ASP A 5 -20.25 28.94 24.01
CA ASP A 5 -18.85 28.71 23.73
C ASP A 5 -18.75 27.39 22.92
N ALA A 6 -18.53 27.53 21.61
CA ALA A 6 -18.27 26.41 20.72
C ALA A 6 -16.78 26.06 20.82
N THR A 7 -16.43 25.15 21.72
CA THR A 7 -15.13 24.50 21.74
C THR A 7 -14.98 23.68 20.44
N SER A 8 -14.39 24.31 19.45
CA SER A 8 -13.89 23.63 18.27
C SER A 8 -12.77 22.67 18.69
N THR A 9 -13.11 21.42 18.86
CA THR A 9 -12.12 20.37 19.14
C THR A 9 -11.31 20.14 17.87
N ASP A 10 -10.06 20.60 17.89
CA ASP A 10 -9.11 20.49 16.79
C ASP A 10 -8.68 19.02 16.59
N PHE A 11 -9.53 18.26 15.94
CA PHE A 11 -9.28 16.85 15.62
C PHE A 11 -8.07 16.64 14.68
N ALA A 12 -7.72 17.66 13.91
CA ALA A 12 -6.63 17.57 12.94
C ALA A 12 -5.24 17.58 13.60
N SER A 13 -5.08 18.42 14.66
CA SER A 13 -3.77 18.53 15.33
C SER A 13 -3.41 17.28 16.14
N THR A 14 -4.41 16.63 16.73
CA THR A 14 -4.20 15.43 17.54
C THR A 14 -3.81 14.21 16.70
N SER A 15 -4.37 14.09 15.47
CA SER A 15 -4.04 12.96 14.57
C SER A 15 -2.65 13.09 13.95
N LEU A 16 -2.22 14.31 13.59
CA LEU A 16 -0.88 14.55 13.06
C LEU A 16 0.22 14.38 14.12
N ALA A 17 -0.01 14.85 15.35
CA ALA A 17 0.94 14.65 16.45
C ALA A 17 1.14 13.15 16.78
N ARG A 18 0.07 12.36 16.74
CA ARG A 18 0.15 10.92 17.01
C ARG A 18 0.86 10.14 15.91
N ALA A 19 0.75 10.57 14.66
CA ALA A 19 1.47 9.95 13.53
C ALA A 19 3.00 10.18 13.62
N ALA A 20 3.42 11.31 14.18
CA ALA A 20 4.84 11.63 14.36
C ALA A 20 5.53 10.81 15.48
N GLU A 21 4.77 10.19 16.37
CA GLU A 21 5.29 9.38 17.48
C GLU A 21 5.44 7.89 17.18
N VAL A 22 4.97 7.42 16.02
CA VAL A 22 5.13 6.02 15.63
C VAL A 22 6.54 5.82 15.07
N PRO A 23 7.40 5.04 15.74
CA PRO A 23 8.74 4.77 15.23
C PRO A 23 8.66 4.13 13.84
N VAL A 24 9.35 4.71 12.87
CA VAL A 24 9.52 4.07 11.57
C VAL A 24 10.45 2.87 11.77
N PRO A 25 10.03 1.64 11.47
CA PRO A 25 10.90 0.48 11.60
C PRO A 25 12.11 0.62 10.68
N GLU A 26 13.28 0.15 11.14
CA GLU A 26 14.45 0.04 10.29
C GLU A 26 14.14 -0.79 9.04
N ALA A 27 14.69 -0.38 7.89
CA ALA A 27 14.41 -1.00 6.59
C ALA A 27 14.64 -2.52 6.60
N ASP A 28 15.69 -2.98 7.27
CA ASP A 28 16.01 -4.41 7.40
C ASP A 28 14.96 -5.18 8.21
N ALA A 29 14.32 -4.53 9.20
CA ALA A 29 13.26 -5.14 9.98
C ALA A 29 11.96 -5.30 9.18
N ILE A 30 11.77 -4.49 8.13
CA ILE A 30 10.61 -4.54 7.24
C ILE A 30 10.84 -5.57 6.12
N ALA A 31 12.03 -5.60 5.52
CA ALA A 31 12.38 -6.47 4.39
C ALA A 31 12.13 -7.96 4.68
N GLY A 32 12.39 -8.41 5.91
CA GLY A 32 12.12 -9.79 6.32
C GLY A 32 10.65 -10.12 6.56
N ARG A 33 9.75 -9.13 6.59
CA ARG A 33 8.32 -9.34 6.87
C ARG A 33 7.48 -9.58 5.63
N PHE A 34 7.99 -9.22 4.44
CA PHE A 34 7.31 -9.43 3.16
C PHE A 34 8.22 -10.26 2.25
N PRO A 35 8.20 -11.60 2.38
CA PRO A 35 9.01 -12.47 1.53
C PRO A 35 8.65 -12.27 0.06
N LEU A 36 9.69 -12.23 -0.79
CA LEU A 36 9.53 -12.07 -2.23
C LEU A 36 9.43 -13.44 -2.91
N THR A 37 8.35 -13.64 -3.65
CA THR A 37 8.24 -14.69 -4.66
C THR A 37 8.52 -14.07 -6.02
N ALA A 38 9.65 -14.44 -6.65
CA ALA A 38 10.04 -13.86 -7.92
C ALA A 38 9.03 -14.19 -9.04
N ASN A 39 8.77 -13.21 -9.91
CA ASN A 39 7.97 -13.45 -11.10
C ASN A 39 8.79 -14.33 -12.08
N PRO A 40 8.28 -15.50 -12.51
CA PRO A 40 8.99 -16.37 -13.45
C PRO A 40 9.08 -15.78 -14.86
N SER A 41 8.29 -14.77 -15.18
CA SER A 41 8.23 -14.11 -16.49
C SER A 41 8.15 -12.60 -16.35
N PRO A 42 9.19 -11.94 -15.79
CA PRO A 42 9.19 -10.50 -15.64
C PRO A 42 9.22 -9.80 -17.00
N VAL A 43 8.71 -8.59 -17.07
CA VAL A 43 8.79 -7.75 -18.27
C VAL A 43 10.25 -7.49 -18.62
N ALA A 44 10.62 -7.68 -19.90
CA ALA A 44 11.97 -7.44 -20.38
C ALA A 44 12.42 -5.99 -20.13
N GLU A 45 13.72 -5.79 -19.91
CA GLU A 45 14.30 -4.49 -19.55
C GLU A 45 13.94 -3.38 -20.55
N ASP A 46 14.03 -3.68 -21.85
CA ASP A 46 13.76 -2.68 -22.91
C ASP A 46 12.26 -2.35 -23.00
N GLU A 47 11.40 -3.35 -22.82
CA GLU A 47 9.97 -3.15 -22.77
C GLU A 47 9.57 -2.33 -21.53
N ARG A 48 10.15 -2.64 -20.37
CA ARG A 48 9.93 -1.85 -19.15
C ARG A 48 10.35 -0.40 -19.32
N LYS A 49 11.48 -0.12 -19.97
CA LYS A 49 11.91 1.24 -20.29
C LYS A 49 10.92 1.96 -21.20
N ALA A 50 10.39 1.27 -22.20
CA ALA A 50 9.39 1.83 -23.10
C ALA A 50 8.09 2.17 -22.36
N ILE A 51 7.61 1.28 -21.50
CA ILE A 51 6.44 1.52 -20.64
C ILE A 51 6.67 2.76 -19.76
N LEU A 52 7.82 2.82 -19.06
CA LEU A 52 8.15 3.93 -18.16
C LEU A 52 8.27 5.27 -18.87
N ALA A 53 8.67 5.28 -20.15
CA ALA A 53 8.75 6.50 -20.96
C ALA A 53 7.36 7.06 -21.35
N GLY A 54 6.33 6.23 -21.35
CA GLY A 54 4.96 6.60 -21.75
C GLY A 54 3.90 6.29 -20.68
N LEU A 55 4.24 6.37 -19.40
CA LEU A 55 3.33 6.06 -18.31
C LEU A 55 2.08 6.94 -18.32
N HIS A 56 0.92 6.26 -18.25
CA HIS A 56 -0.37 6.87 -17.97
C HIS A 56 -0.98 6.29 -16.69
N PHE A 57 -1.85 7.05 -16.06
CA PHE A 57 -2.47 6.62 -14.82
C PHE A 57 -3.39 5.42 -15.05
N GLY A 58 -3.12 4.32 -14.36
CA GLY A 58 -3.95 3.11 -14.38
C GLY A 58 -3.71 2.15 -15.55
N ASP A 59 -2.80 2.47 -16.48
CA ASP A 59 -2.59 1.66 -17.70
C ASP A 59 -1.51 0.59 -17.55
N SER A 60 -0.59 0.77 -16.61
CA SER A 60 0.56 -0.10 -16.44
C SER A 60 0.74 -0.51 -14.99
N PHE A 61 1.11 -1.75 -14.79
CA PHE A 61 1.32 -2.35 -13.48
C PHE A 61 2.71 -2.95 -13.39
N THR A 62 3.20 -3.13 -12.16
CA THR A 62 4.51 -3.73 -11.89
C THR A 62 4.48 -5.24 -12.03
N ASP A 63 5.66 -5.88 -12.15
CA ASP A 63 5.80 -7.33 -12.22
C ASP A 63 5.31 -8.06 -10.96
N HIS A 64 5.18 -7.34 -9.85
CA HIS A 64 4.81 -7.88 -8.56
C HIS A 64 3.75 -7.02 -7.88
N MET A 65 3.06 -7.61 -6.93
CA MET A 65 2.16 -6.93 -6.01
C MET A 65 2.43 -7.35 -4.57
N ALA A 66 2.26 -6.43 -3.63
CA ALA A 66 2.24 -6.77 -2.21
C ALA A 66 0.85 -7.25 -1.82
N HIS A 67 0.78 -8.31 -1.04
CA HIS A 67 -0.48 -8.78 -0.49
C HIS A 67 -0.36 -9.09 1.00
N ALA A 68 -1.47 -8.98 1.70
CA ALA A 68 -1.63 -9.48 3.06
C ALA A 68 -3.09 -9.87 3.25
N ARG A 69 -3.35 -10.94 3.97
CA ARG A 69 -4.70 -11.39 4.28
C ARG A 69 -4.99 -11.21 5.75
N TRP A 70 -6.16 -10.67 6.04
CA TRP A 70 -6.68 -10.63 7.38
C TRP A 70 -7.80 -11.67 7.54
N LYS A 71 -7.77 -12.41 8.63
CA LYS A 71 -8.77 -13.42 8.92
C LYS A 71 -9.26 -13.28 10.35
N GLN A 72 -10.57 -13.29 10.51
CA GLN A 72 -11.17 -13.15 11.84
C GLN A 72 -10.70 -14.28 12.77
N GLY A 73 -10.21 -13.90 13.94
CA GLY A 73 -9.66 -14.81 14.94
C GLY A 73 -8.18 -15.19 14.75
N GLU A 74 -7.61 -14.95 13.56
CA GLU A 74 -6.21 -15.24 13.24
C GLU A 74 -5.40 -13.95 13.05
N GLY A 75 -6.05 -12.85 12.68
CA GLY A 75 -5.37 -11.57 12.40
C GLY A 75 -4.77 -11.51 10.98
N TRP A 76 -3.72 -10.70 10.82
CA TRP A 76 -2.97 -10.58 9.56
C TRP A 76 -2.02 -11.76 9.37
N GLY A 77 -2.07 -12.37 8.20
CA GLY A 77 -1.21 -13.48 7.79
C GLY A 77 -1.15 -13.59 6.27
N ASP A 78 -0.49 -14.61 5.75
CA ASP A 78 -0.37 -14.88 4.32
C ASP A 78 0.00 -13.59 3.56
N TYR A 79 1.15 -13.01 3.90
CA TYR A 79 1.62 -11.75 3.34
C TYR A 79 2.95 -11.93 2.62
N GLY A 80 3.15 -11.13 1.59
CA GLY A 80 4.37 -11.15 0.79
C GLY A 80 4.30 -10.25 -0.43
N VAL A 81 5.38 -10.23 -1.19
CA VAL A 81 5.46 -9.66 -2.52
C VAL A 81 5.44 -10.82 -3.50
N ILE A 82 4.41 -10.91 -4.32
CA ILE A 82 4.15 -12.01 -5.23
C ILE A 82 4.03 -11.51 -6.66
N PRO A 83 4.14 -12.37 -7.70
CA PRO A 83 3.87 -11.97 -9.07
C PRO A 83 2.51 -11.30 -9.21
N TYR A 84 2.45 -10.20 -9.96
CA TYR A 84 1.19 -9.52 -10.25
C TYR A 84 0.24 -10.47 -11.00
N GLY A 85 -1.01 -10.51 -10.57
CA GLY A 85 -2.01 -11.38 -11.18
C GLY A 85 -3.41 -11.20 -10.61
N ASN A 86 -4.32 -12.03 -11.05
CA ASN A 86 -5.70 -11.99 -10.64
C ASN A 86 -5.89 -12.40 -9.18
N LEU A 87 -6.81 -11.73 -8.50
CA LEU A 87 -7.27 -12.12 -7.18
C LEU A 87 -8.44 -13.10 -7.31
N SER A 88 -8.35 -14.23 -6.61
CA SER A 88 -9.49 -15.15 -6.48
C SER A 88 -10.31 -14.77 -5.25
N LEU A 89 -11.49 -14.26 -5.48
CA LEU A 89 -12.40 -13.77 -4.43
C LEU A 89 -13.72 -14.55 -4.47
N SER A 90 -14.32 -14.74 -3.29
CA SER A 90 -15.70 -15.24 -3.20
C SER A 90 -16.65 -14.22 -3.85
N PRO A 91 -17.69 -14.65 -4.58
CA PRO A 91 -18.73 -13.74 -5.07
C PRO A 91 -19.43 -12.95 -3.96
N ALA A 92 -19.40 -13.45 -2.71
CA ALA A 92 -19.97 -12.77 -1.55
C ALA A 92 -19.01 -11.78 -0.87
N THR A 93 -17.83 -11.53 -1.44
CA THR A 93 -16.85 -10.60 -0.87
C THR A 93 -17.43 -9.20 -0.77
N ALA A 94 -17.24 -8.55 0.38
CA ALA A 94 -17.86 -7.26 0.69
C ALA A 94 -17.43 -6.12 -0.24
N VAL A 95 -16.23 -6.17 -0.82
CA VAL A 95 -15.80 -5.20 -1.84
C VAL A 95 -16.73 -5.16 -3.05
N LEU A 96 -17.29 -6.31 -3.45
CA LEU A 96 -18.18 -6.42 -4.62
C LEU A 96 -19.61 -5.92 -4.35
N HIS A 97 -20.02 -5.82 -3.08
CA HIS A 97 -21.41 -5.53 -2.71
C HIS A 97 -21.56 -4.30 -1.82
N TYR A 98 -20.57 -4.01 -1.00
CA TYR A 98 -20.62 -2.95 0.00
C TYR A 98 -19.52 -1.89 -0.15
N GLY A 99 -18.70 -1.99 -1.21
CA GLY A 99 -17.60 -1.06 -1.41
C GLY A 99 -16.62 -1.03 -0.23
N GLN A 100 -16.36 -2.20 0.38
CA GLN A 100 -15.39 -2.32 1.48
C GLN A 100 -13.97 -2.26 0.91
N GLU A 101 -13.53 -1.07 0.61
CA GLU A 101 -12.26 -0.75 -0.01
C GLU A 101 -11.73 0.59 0.49
N ILE A 102 -10.47 0.86 0.24
CA ILE A 102 -9.85 2.15 0.50
C ILE A 102 -9.30 2.72 -0.80
N PHE A 103 -9.19 4.03 -0.88
CA PHE A 103 -8.42 4.72 -1.90
C PHE A 103 -7.15 5.26 -1.26
N GLU A 104 -6.01 4.98 -1.86
CA GLU A 104 -4.71 5.47 -1.41
C GLU A 104 -3.82 5.83 -2.60
N GLY A 105 -2.82 6.66 -2.36
CA GLY A 105 -1.78 6.99 -3.32
C GLY A 105 -0.43 6.99 -2.62
N ILE A 106 0.44 6.10 -3.06
CA ILE A 106 1.80 5.97 -2.52
C ILE A 106 2.78 6.22 -3.66
N LYS A 107 3.85 6.96 -3.37
CA LYS A 107 4.97 7.16 -4.30
C LYS A 107 6.25 6.72 -3.64
N ALA A 108 7.06 5.99 -4.39
CA ALA A 108 8.40 5.61 -4.01
C ALA A 108 9.41 6.37 -4.89
N TYR A 109 10.37 7.04 -4.26
CA TYR A 109 11.40 7.80 -4.95
C TYR A 109 12.75 7.12 -4.80
N ARG A 110 13.44 6.91 -5.92
CA ARG A 110 14.81 6.42 -5.91
C ARG A 110 15.76 7.61 -5.76
N HIS A 111 16.66 7.53 -4.78
CA HIS A 111 17.72 8.49 -4.53
C HIS A 111 19.00 8.11 -5.28
N GLU A 112 19.96 9.06 -5.34
CA GLU A 112 21.24 8.87 -6.04
C GLU A 112 22.09 7.74 -5.44
N ASP A 113 21.97 7.49 -4.15
CA ASP A 113 22.63 6.38 -3.43
C ASP A 113 21.97 5.00 -3.68
N GLY A 114 20.88 4.98 -4.47
CA GLY A 114 20.11 3.75 -4.79
C GLY A 114 19.04 3.40 -3.78
N SER A 115 18.93 4.11 -2.67
CA SER A 115 17.84 3.92 -1.70
C SER A 115 16.49 4.33 -2.29
N VAL A 116 15.42 3.78 -1.74
CA VAL A 116 14.03 4.04 -2.16
C VAL A 116 13.20 4.37 -0.93
N TRP A 117 12.59 5.54 -0.96
CA TRP A 117 11.71 6.04 0.11
C TRP A 117 10.41 6.61 -0.45
#